data_251219f82805ccd49ec9efe437cc366c
#
_entry.id   251219f82805ccd49ec9efe437cc366c
#
_cell.length_a   1.000
_cell.length_b   1.000
_cell.length_c   1.000
_cell.angle_alpha   90.00
_cell.angle_beta   90.00
_cell.angle_gamma   90.00
#
_symmetry.space_group_name_H-M   'P 1'
#
loop_
_entity.id
_entity.type
_entity.pdbx_description
1 polymer ?
#
loop_
_entity_poly.entity_id
_entity_poly.type
_entity_poly.pdbx_seq_one_letter_code
_entity_poly.pdbx_strand_id
1 'polypeptide(L)'
;MNSNMLKTVLTRTLLLCAAVLITSCGTATFTKTGSDAQIESLRNFELAFIGEFAVPGKHFNAAAFDAKVNEGNAKFQQAIAEEKFTARRPVLVDLKGQFDADVAHLRSKASRGKVTPALASEMKKDVNKVYDHALGR
;
A
#
# COMPACT_ATOMS: atom_id res chain seq x y z
N MET A 1 -37.21 -12.94 43.46
CA MET A 1 -35.88 -12.59 42.88
C MET A 1 -35.04 -11.99 43.98
N ASN A 2 -33.95 -12.64 44.33
CA ASN A 2 -33.09 -12.23 45.45
C ASN A 2 -32.30 -10.96 45.06
N SER A 3 -32.38 -9.94 45.93
CA SER A 3 -31.71 -8.64 45.80
C SER A 3 -30.18 -8.75 45.52
N ASN A 4 -29.57 -9.87 45.93
CA ASN A 4 -28.15 -10.12 45.72
C ASN A 4 -27.81 -10.54 44.28
N MET A 5 -28.74 -11.15 43.55
CA MET A 5 -28.53 -11.48 42.12
C MET A 5 -28.49 -10.25 41.23
N LEU A 6 -29.33 -9.25 41.54
CA LEU A 6 -29.42 -8.02 40.79
C LEU A 6 -28.12 -7.17 40.92
N LYS A 7 -27.54 -7.16 42.14
CA LYS A 7 -26.27 -6.43 42.39
C LYS A 7 -25.09 -7.09 41.68
N THR A 8 -25.04 -8.42 41.60
CA THR A 8 -23.95 -9.14 40.93
C THR A 8 -23.99 -8.96 39.41
N VAL A 9 -25.20 -8.92 38.81
CA VAL A 9 -25.36 -8.68 37.37
C VAL A 9 -25.00 -7.23 37.02
N LEU A 10 -25.43 -6.26 37.85
CA LEU A 10 -25.14 -4.88 37.63
C LEU A 10 -23.64 -4.58 37.73
N THR A 11 -22.94 -5.18 38.70
CA THR A 11 -21.48 -4.98 38.88
C THR A 11 -20.70 -5.63 37.75
N ARG A 12 -21.12 -6.78 37.22
CA ARG A 12 -20.46 -7.42 36.09
C ARG A 12 -20.68 -6.65 34.76
N THR A 13 -21.87 -6.10 34.58
CA THR A 13 -22.17 -5.29 33.38
C THR A 13 -21.40 -3.97 33.38
N LEU A 14 -21.22 -3.34 34.55
CA LEU A 14 -20.42 -2.11 34.67
C LEU A 14 -18.91 -2.36 34.45
N LEU A 15 -18.39 -3.51 34.90
CA LEU A 15 -16.98 -3.87 34.66
C LEU A 15 -16.69 -4.17 33.18
N LEU A 16 -17.65 -4.77 32.45
CA LEU A 16 -17.50 -4.99 31.01
C LEU A 16 -17.54 -3.69 30.21
N CYS A 17 -18.36 -2.72 30.60
CA CYS A 17 -18.39 -1.41 29.93
C CYS A 17 -17.13 -0.56 30.19
N ALA A 18 -16.49 -0.72 31.34
CA ALA A 18 -15.23 -0.02 31.65
C ALA A 18 -14.05 -0.59 30.86
N ALA A 19 -14.05 -1.88 30.53
CA ALA A 19 -12.98 -2.50 29.74
C ALA A 19 -13.01 -2.11 28.24
N VAL A 20 -14.20 -1.75 27.72
CA VAL A 20 -14.34 -1.34 26.29
C VAL A 20 -13.92 0.13 26.08
N LEU A 21 -13.92 0.96 27.11
CA LEU A 21 -13.55 2.37 27.00
C LEU A 21 -12.04 2.63 27.00
N ILE A 22 -11.22 1.64 27.36
CA ILE A 22 -9.76 1.81 27.40
C ILE A 22 -9.11 1.48 26.04
N THR A 23 -9.81 0.82 25.13
CA THR A 23 -9.30 0.48 23.80
C THR A 23 -9.55 1.55 22.73
N SER A 24 -10.28 2.62 23.02
CA SER A 24 -10.57 3.69 22.04
C SER A 24 -9.69 4.95 22.18
N CYS A 25 -8.73 4.97 23.09
CA CYS A 25 -7.69 6.01 23.15
C CYS A 25 -6.37 5.57 22.49
N GLY A 26 -6.42 4.73 21.48
CA GLY A 26 -5.40 4.71 20.47
C GLY A 26 -5.59 5.95 19.61
N THR A 27 -5.15 7.13 20.08
CA THR A 27 -4.79 8.19 19.16
C THR A 27 -3.76 7.58 18.25
N ALA A 28 -4.19 7.15 17.05
CA ALA A 28 -3.28 6.89 15.97
C ALA A 28 -2.55 8.22 15.73
N THR A 29 -1.47 8.44 16.45
CA THR A 29 -0.48 9.43 16.08
C THR A 29 0.04 8.95 14.73
N PHE A 30 -0.60 9.41 13.65
CA PHE A 30 -0.05 9.31 12.31
C PHE A 30 1.21 10.15 12.31
N THR A 31 2.25 9.52 12.84
CA THR A 31 3.59 10.06 12.79
C THR A 31 4.03 9.98 11.32
N LYS A 32 4.94 10.83 10.94
CA LYS A 32 5.68 10.76 9.67
C LYS A 32 6.10 9.31 9.33
N THR A 33 6.34 8.49 10.34
CA THR A 33 6.66 7.06 10.27
C THR A 33 5.56 6.20 9.63
N GLY A 34 4.28 6.47 9.90
CA GLY A 34 3.17 5.70 9.30
C GLY A 34 3.04 5.98 7.80
N SER A 35 3.20 7.24 7.40
CA SER A 35 3.22 7.66 6.00
C SER A 35 4.43 7.09 5.24
N ASP A 36 5.60 7.03 5.88
CA ASP A 36 6.80 6.43 5.30
C ASP A 36 6.63 4.91 5.10
N ALA A 37 6.02 4.22 6.05
CA ALA A 37 5.71 2.79 5.93
C ALA A 37 4.75 2.49 4.78
N GLN A 38 3.78 3.38 4.54
CA GLN A 38 2.84 3.28 3.43
C GLN A 38 3.55 3.45 2.07
N ILE A 39 4.45 4.45 1.95
CA ILE A 39 5.27 4.67 0.76
C ILE A 39 6.18 3.45 0.51
N GLU A 40 6.80 2.88 1.55
CA GLU A 40 7.60 1.66 1.44
C GLU A 40 6.77 0.45 0.98
N SER A 41 5.54 0.33 1.44
CA SER A 41 4.62 -0.74 1.00
C SER A 41 4.29 -0.64 -0.48
N LEU A 42 4.06 0.58 -0.98
CA LEU A 42 3.84 0.84 -2.40
C LEU A 42 5.09 0.52 -3.24
N ARG A 43 6.29 0.92 -2.76
CA ARG A 43 7.56 0.55 -3.39
C ARG A 43 7.72 -0.96 -3.55
N ASN A 44 7.51 -1.68 -2.45
CA ASN A 44 7.64 -3.14 -2.47
C ASN A 44 6.65 -3.80 -3.42
N PHE A 45 5.42 -3.28 -3.50
CA PHE A 45 4.44 -3.74 -4.46
C PHE A 45 4.90 -3.53 -5.90
N GLU A 46 5.39 -2.34 -6.23
CA GLU A 46 5.84 -2.00 -7.59
C GLU A 46 7.07 -2.79 -8.01
N LEU A 47 8.04 -2.97 -7.12
CA LEU A 47 9.20 -3.83 -7.35
C LEU A 47 8.81 -5.30 -7.58
N ALA A 48 7.82 -5.80 -6.84
CA ALA A 48 7.27 -7.15 -7.03
C ALA A 48 6.54 -7.28 -8.37
N PHE A 49 5.74 -6.27 -8.74
CA PHE A 49 5.07 -6.19 -10.03
C PHE A 49 6.06 -6.25 -11.20
N ILE A 50 7.12 -5.45 -11.16
CA ILE A 50 8.19 -5.50 -12.18
C ILE A 50 8.85 -6.88 -12.18
N GLY A 51 9.15 -7.45 -11.00
CA GLY A 51 9.75 -8.78 -10.88
C GLY A 51 8.89 -9.90 -11.46
N GLU A 52 7.58 -9.78 -11.40
CA GLU A 52 6.63 -10.77 -11.92
C GLU A 52 6.49 -10.71 -13.45
N PHE A 53 6.44 -9.51 -14.02
CA PHE A 53 6.10 -9.30 -15.43
C PHE A 53 7.28 -8.92 -16.31
N ALA A 54 8.38 -8.42 -15.76
CA ALA A 54 9.60 -8.13 -16.51
C ALA A 54 10.54 -9.35 -16.56
N VAL A 55 10.00 -10.51 -16.94
CA VAL A 55 10.79 -11.76 -17.06
C VAL A 55 11.07 -12.04 -18.54
N PRO A 56 12.35 -12.06 -18.94
CA PRO A 56 12.73 -12.36 -20.30
C PRO A 56 12.22 -13.75 -20.75
N GLY A 57 11.65 -13.81 -21.97
CA GLY A 57 11.17 -15.07 -22.53
C GLY A 57 9.85 -15.60 -21.93
N LYS A 58 9.31 -14.97 -20.90
CA LYS A 58 8.02 -15.35 -20.32
C LYS A 58 6.89 -14.92 -21.23
N HIS A 59 5.94 -15.84 -21.47
CA HIS A 59 4.72 -15.48 -22.20
C HIS A 59 3.91 -14.43 -21.44
N PHE A 60 3.53 -13.36 -22.13
CA PHE A 60 2.73 -12.28 -21.53
C PHE A 60 1.29 -12.72 -21.31
N ASN A 61 0.86 -12.73 -20.05
CA ASN A 61 -0.52 -12.98 -19.66
C ASN A 61 -1.21 -11.64 -19.34
N ALA A 62 -1.99 -11.14 -20.29
CA ALA A 62 -2.67 -9.86 -20.16
C ALA A 62 -3.65 -9.82 -18.98
N ALA A 63 -4.40 -10.91 -18.74
CA ALA A 63 -5.38 -10.96 -17.66
C ALA A 63 -4.71 -10.89 -16.27
N ALA A 64 -3.62 -11.64 -16.06
CA ALA A 64 -2.85 -11.58 -14.82
C ALA A 64 -2.19 -10.20 -14.62
N PHE A 65 -1.67 -9.62 -15.71
CA PHE A 65 -1.10 -8.27 -15.69
C PHE A 65 -2.16 -7.24 -15.28
N ASP A 66 -3.34 -7.26 -15.91
CA ASP A 66 -4.43 -6.33 -15.61
C ASP A 66 -4.95 -6.48 -14.18
N ALA A 67 -5.06 -7.70 -13.68
CA ALA A 67 -5.43 -7.95 -12.29
C ALA A 67 -4.45 -7.31 -11.31
N LYS A 68 -3.14 -7.42 -11.58
CA LYS A 68 -2.10 -6.78 -10.73
C LYS A 68 -2.09 -5.26 -10.85
N VAL A 69 -2.33 -4.72 -12.03
CA VAL A 69 -2.49 -3.26 -12.22
C VAL A 69 -3.68 -2.73 -11.42
N ASN A 70 -4.82 -3.43 -11.44
CA ASN A 70 -5.98 -3.05 -10.66
C ASN A 70 -5.72 -3.11 -9.14
N GLU A 71 -4.99 -4.13 -8.68
CA GLU A 71 -4.53 -4.20 -7.28
C GLU A 71 -3.66 -2.99 -6.92
N GLY A 72 -2.69 -2.64 -7.76
CA GLY A 72 -1.83 -1.47 -7.58
C GLY A 72 -2.63 -0.17 -7.52
N ASN A 73 -3.55 0.03 -8.47
CA ASN A 73 -4.43 1.19 -8.50
C ASN A 73 -5.23 1.34 -7.20
N ALA A 74 -5.78 0.25 -6.68
CA ALA A 74 -6.52 0.26 -5.42
C ALA A 74 -5.62 0.66 -4.23
N LYS A 75 -4.38 0.12 -4.17
CA LYS A 75 -3.42 0.46 -3.12
C LYS A 75 -3.04 1.94 -3.14
N PHE A 76 -2.77 2.51 -4.32
CA PHE A 76 -2.47 3.94 -4.44
C PHE A 76 -3.67 4.82 -4.09
N GLN A 77 -4.87 4.47 -4.55
CA GLN A 77 -6.09 5.22 -4.20
C GLN A 77 -6.34 5.22 -2.70
N GLN A 78 -6.18 4.07 -2.05
CA GLN A 78 -6.29 3.95 -0.61
C GLN A 78 -5.25 4.82 0.10
N ALA A 79 -3.98 4.73 -0.30
CA ALA A 79 -2.89 5.51 0.27
C ALA A 79 -3.15 7.02 0.17
N ILE A 80 -3.60 7.50 -0.99
CA ILE A 80 -3.93 8.92 -1.22
C ILE A 80 -5.12 9.35 -0.36
N ALA A 81 -6.17 8.51 -0.26
CA ALA A 81 -7.36 8.81 0.53
C ALA A 81 -7.09 8.86 2.04
N GLU A 82 -6.24 7.96 2.52
CA GLU A 82 -5.89 7.84 3.94
C GLU A 82 -4.81 8.83 4.39
N GLU A 83 -4.07 9.47 3.44
CA GLU A 83 -3.00 10.40 3.76
C GLU A 83 -3.54 11.67 4.44
N LYS A 84 -3.17 11.85 5.69
CA LYS A 84 -3.63 12.97 6.52
C LYS A 84 -2.75 14.21 6.37
N PHE A 85 -1.50 14.04 5.97
CA PHE A 85 -0.57 15.15 5.78
C PHE A 85 -0.75 15.75 4.37
N THR A 86 -1.29 16.95 4.29
CA THR A 86 -1.57 17.63 3.02
C THR A 86 -0.33 17.78 2.14
N ALA A 87 0.85 17.96 2.74
CA ALA A 87 2.12 18.04 2.02
C ALA A 87 2.58 16.70 1.41
N ARG A 88 2.10 15.57 1.92
CA ARG A 88 2.45 14.22 1.45
C ARG A 88 1.52 13.70 0.35
N ARG A 89 0.30 14.20 0.31
CA ARG A 89 -0.67 13.74 -0.70
C ARG A 89 -0.20 13.98 -2.15
N PRO A 90 0.38 15.12 -2.54
CA PRO A 90 0.98 15.31 -3.85
C PRO A 90 2.07 14.28 -4.16
N VAL A 91 2.92 13.95 -3.18
CA VAL A 91 3.96 12.92 -3.36
C VAL A 91 3.36 11.56 -3.74
N LEU A 92 2.28 11.14 -3.07
CA LEU A 92 1.58 9.90 -3.42
C LEU A 92 0.92 9.95 -4.81
N VAL A 93 0.42 11.11 -5.22
CA VAL A 93 -0.13 11.32 -6.56
C VAL A 93 0.98 11.22 -7.62
N ASP A 94 2.15 11.79 -7.36
CA ASP A 94 3.31 11.69 -8.25
C ASP A 94 3.83 10.26 -8.37
N LEU A 95 3.92 9.52 -7.24
CA LEU A 95 4.26 8.10 -7.24
C LEU A 95 3.24 7.26 -8.02
N LYS A 96 1.95 7.58 -7.92
CA LYS A 96 0.91 6.94 -8.75
C LYS A 96 1.13 7.21 -10.24
N GLY A 97 1.46 8.43 -10.61
CA GLY A 97 1.80 8.80 -11.99
C GLY A 97 3.01 8.01 -12.52
N GLN A 98 4.03 7.81 -11.68
CA GLN A 98 5.19 6.98 -12.01
C GLN A 98 4.79 5.51 -12.23
N PHE A 99 4.00 4.93 -11.32
CA PHE A 99 3.48 3.58 -11.47
C PHE A 99 2.71 3.40 -12.78
N ASP A 100 1.85 4.36 -13.16
CA ASP A 100 1.10 4.30 -14.42
C ASP A 100 2.03 4.32 -15.65
N ALA A 101 3.09 5.12 -15.61
CA ALA A 101 4.09 5.17 -16.66
C ALA A 101 4.85 3.83 -16.79
N ASP A 102 5.24 3.25 -15.66
CA ASP A 102 5.93 1.95 -15.61
C ASP A 102 5.03 0.81 -16.09
N VAL A 103 3.75 0.82 -15.73
CA VAL A 103 2.74 -0.13 -16.25
C VAL A 103 2.64 -0.03 -17.77
N ALA A 104 2.51 1.17 -18.32
CA ALA A 104 2.40 1.38 -19.76
C ALA A 104 3.66 0.92 -20.51
N HIS A 105 4.83 1.26 -19.97
CA HIS A 105 6.12 0.87 -20.53
C HIS A 105 6.29 -0.66 -20.53
N LEU A 106 6.09 -1.29 -19.37
CA LEU A 106 6.24 -2.75 -19.22
C LEU A 106 5.23 -3.52 -20.08
N ARG A 107 3.97 -3.07 -20.13
CA ARG A 107 2.95 -3.65 -21.03
C ARG A 107 3.41 -3.62 -22.48
N SER A 108 3.90 -2.47 -22.96
CA SER A 108 4.37 -2.32 -24.34
C SER A 108 5.55 -3.25 -24.66
N LYS A 109 6.45 -3.48 -23.71
CA LYS A 109 7.60 -4.39 -23.90
C LYS A 109 7.20 -5.86 -23.79
N ALA A 110 6.42 -6.21 -22.77
CA ALA A 110 6.04 -7.57 -22.48
C ALA A 110 5.10 -8.16 -23.57
N SER A 111 4.11 -7.41 -24.03
CA SER A 111 3.20 -7.85 -25.08
C SER A 111 3.89 -8.12 -26.43
N ARG A 112 5.07 -7.54 -26.64
CA ARG A 112 5.89 -7.71 -27.85
C ARG A 112 7.03 -8.72 -27.65
N GLY A 113 7.13 -9.36 -26.48
CA GLY A 113 8.25 -10.26 -26.16
C GLY A 113 9.61 -9.54 -26.08
N LYS A 114 9.63 -8.22 -25.81
CA LYS A 114 10.84 -7.39 -25.79
C LYS A 114 11.36 -7.10 -24.38
N VAL A 115 11.01 -7.93 -23.41
CA VAL A 115 11.56 -7.83 -22.04
C VAL A 115 12.96 -8.37 -22.03
N THR A 116 13.89 -7.59 -21.49
CA THR A 116 15.30 -7.97 -21.33
C THR A 116 15.70 -7.91 -19.85
N PRO A 117 16.76 -8.61 -19.42
CA PRO A 117 17.28 -8.46 -18.05
C PRO A 117 17.68 -7.02 -17.71
N ALA A 118 18.22 -6.28 -18.69
CA ALA A 118 18.58 -4.88 -18.54
C ALA A 118 17.35 -4.03 -18.24
N LEU A 119 16.25 -4.19 -19.00
CA LEU A 119 14.99 -3.47 -18.78
C LEU A 119 14.47 -3.65 -17.34
N ALA A 120 14.41 -4.90 -16.86
CA ALA A 120 13.95 -5.20 -15.51
C ALA A 120 14.84 -4.53 -14.44
N SER A 121 16.15 -4.55 -14.63
CA SER A 121 17.12 -3.93 -13.73
C SER A 121 16.98 -2.41 -13.70
N GLU A 122 16.85 -1.78 -14.87
CA GLU A 122 16.68 -0.33 -15.00
C GLU A 122 15.39 0.13 -14.35
N MET A 123 14.25 -0.51 -14.65
CA MET A 123 12.98 -0.17 -14.03
C MET A 123 13.04 -0.26 -12.50
N LYS A 124 13.61 -1.33 -11.94
CA LYS A 124 13.75 -1.47 -10.48
C LYS A 124 14.64 -0.39 -9.87
N LYS A 125 15.71 0.00 -10.58
CA LYS A 125 16.61 1.08 -10.14
C LYS A 125 15.88 2.42 -10.13
N ASP A 126 15.09 2.70 -11.15
CA ASP A 126 14.33 3.95 -11.26
C ASP A 126 13.24 4.03 -10.18
N VAL A 127 12.50 2.94 -9.94
CA VAL A 127 11.56 2.83 -8.83
C VAL A 127 12.25 3.15 -7.50
N ASN A 128 13.35 2.47 -7.19
CA ASN A 128 14.07 2.73 -5.93
C ASN A 128 14.49 4.20 -5.81
N LYS A 129 15.02 4.81 -6.86
CA LYS A 129 15.43 6.22 -6.87
C LYS A 129 14.27 7.17 -6.59
N VAL A 130 13.12 6.95 -7.23
CA VAL A 130 11.93 7.81 -7.07
C VAL A 130 11.37 7.69 -5.64
N TYR A 131 11.29 6.47 -5.12
CA TYR A 131 10.79 6.23 -3.76
C TYR A 131 11.77 6.70 -2.68
N ASP A 132 13.08 6.57 -2.89
CA ASP A 132 14.08 7.14 -1.97
C ASP A 132 13.93 8.67 -1.91
N HIS A 133 13.75 9.32 -3.06
CA HIS A 133 13.48 10.76 -3.09
C HIS A 133 12.18 11.12 -2.34
N ALA A 134 11.12 10.37 -2.53
CA ALA A 134 9.84 10.56 -1.84
C ALA A 134 9.96 10.39 -0.31
N LEU A 135 10.89 9.54 0.13
CA LEU A 135 11.19 9.30 1.55
C LEU A 135 12.24 10.27 2.13
N GLY A 136 12.84 11.14 1.28
CA GLY A 136 13.88 12.08 1.67
C GLY A 136 15.24 11.42 1.97
N ARG A 137 15.56 10.39 1.22
CA ARG A 137 16.82 9.63 1.28
C ARG A 137 17.72 9.91 0.08
#